data_95b5ab64f87c0f37731c6381bdad18e1
#
_entry.id   95b5ab64f87c0f37731c6381bdad18e1
#
_cell.length_a   1.000
_cell.length_b   1.000
_cell.length_c   1.000
_cell.angle_alpha   90.00
_cell.angle_beta   90.00
_cell.angle_gamma   90.00
#
_symmetry.space_group_name_H-M   'P 1'
#
loop_
_entity.id
_entity.type
_entity.pdbx_description
1 polymer ?
#
loop_
_entity_poly.entity_id
_entity_poly.type
_entity_poly.pdbx_seq_one_letter_code
_entity_poly.pdbx_strand_id
1 'polypeptide(L)'
;VGILDADVYGHSIPRILGMLGARPTAIDNTTFIPPEDSRGIRVASMEMFKPQREDPVAYRGPILHKVLEQLLADAYWGELDFLLLDLPPGTGDIAISLGQLIPSSELVVVTTPQIAAAEVAERAGRLAHQLKQQLAGVIENMSAFPCPHCGESISLFGSGGGDETVARLERLTGGSVPLLGRIPFDPALRLAGDEGTPLAVGNPSTQALLEIADRLMKRNLSLAGRRLPLSAN
;
A
#
# COMPACT_ATOMS: atom_id res chain seq x y z
N VAL A 1 -12.37 2.99 5.81
CA VAL A 1 -11.16 2.56 5.05
C VAL A 1 -11.02 1.06 5.15
N GLY A 2 -10.71 0.41 4.02
CA GLY A 2 -10.31 -1.00 3.97
C GLY A 2 -8.85 -1.14 3.57
N ILE A 3 -8.19 -2.21 4.02
CA ILE A 3 -6.83 -2.57 3.59
C ILE A 3 -6.82 -4.03 3.20
N LEU A 4 -6.41 -4.31 1.97
CA LEU A 4 -6.08 -5.65 1.51
C LEU A 4 -4.56 -5.81 1.53
N ASP A 5 -4.05 -6.67 2.41
CA ASP A 5 -2.67 -7.12 2.41
C ASP A 5 -2.51 -8.17 1.30
N ALA A 6 -2.01 -7.72 0.16
CA ALA A 6 -1.79 -8.54 -1.02
C ALA A 6 -0.38 -9.15 -1.07
N ASP A 7 0.50 -8.84 -0.13
CA ASP A 7 1.76 -9.57 0.03
C ASP A 7 1.52 -10.91 0.72
N VAL A 8 1.03 -11.86 -0.04
CA VAL A 8 0.65 -13.20 0.44
C VAL A 8 1.79 -13.94 1.13
N TYR A 9 3.03 -13.63 0.80
CA TYR A 9 4.22 -14.29 1.35
C TYR A 9 4.86 -13.51 2.51
N GLY A 10 4.82 -12.17 2.43
CA GLY A 10 5.46 -11.26 3.38
C GLY A 10 4.46 -10.40 4.16
N HIS A 11 3.23 -10.91 4.37
CA HIS A 11 2.16 -10.19 5.05
C HIS A 11 2.65 -9.47 6.32
N SER A 12 2.38 -8.18 6.42
CA SER A 12 2.85 -7.32 7.52
C SER A 12 1.74 -6.44 8.11
N ILE A 13 0.69 -6.19 7.38
CA ILE A 13 -0.39 -5.27 7.77
C ILE A 13 -1.04 -5.65 9.11
N PRO A 14 -1.39 -6.94 9.41
CA PRO A 14 -1.97 -7.29 10.69
C PRO A 14 -1.06 -6.95 11.89
N ARG A 15 0.26 -7.10 11.72
CA ARG A 15 1.25 -6.72 12.75
C ARG A 15 1.27 -5.20 12.94
N ILE A 16 1.43 -4.45 11.85
CA ILE A 16 1.55 -2.99 11.87
C ILE A 16 0.32 -2.32 12.51
N LEU A 17 -0.85 -2.94 12.37
CA LEU A 17 -2.11 -2.44 12.93
C LEU A 17 -2.46 -3.01 14.31
N GLY A 18 -1.59 -3.83 14.90
CA GLY A 18 -1.85 -4.46 16.21
C GLY A 18 -2.97 -5.51 16.18
N MET A 19 -3.22 -6.11 15.01
CA MET A 19 -4.31 -7.07 14.78
C MET A 19 -3.84 -8.52 14.69
N LEU A 20 -2.68 -8.84 15.30
CA LEU A 20 -2.17 -10.21 15.31
C LEU A 20 -3.17 -11.17 15.95
N GLY A 21 -3.49 -12.27 15.26
CA GLY A 21 -4.46 -13.25 15.71
C GLY A 21 -5.92 -12.90 15.43
N ALA A 22 -6.21 -11.71 14.87
CA ALA A 22 -7.55 -11.39 14.41
C ALA A 22 -7.99 -12.36 13.30
N ARG A 23 -9.27 -12.71 13.30
CA ARG A 23 -9.85 -13.67 12.36
C ARG A 23 -11.06 -13.05 11.67
N PRO A 24 -11.28 -13.31 10.37
CA PRO A 24 -12.50 -12.91 9.70
C PRO A 24 -13.72 -13.69 10.28
N THR A 25 -14.88 -13.06 10.22
CA THR A 25 -16.14 -13.70 10.59
C THR A 25 -16.85 -14.19 9.32
N ALA A 26 -17.10 -15.48 9.21
CA ALA A 26 -17.88 -16.02 8.09
C ALA A 26 -19.33 -15.57 8.18
N ILE A 27 -19.90 -15.07 7.07
CA ILE A 27 -21.33 -14.82 6.92
C ILE A 27 -22.01 -16.09 6.39
N ASP A 28 -21.40 -16.69 5.38
CA ASP A 28 -21.84 -17.91 4.72
C ASP A 28 -20.63 -18.73 4.24
N ASN A 29 -20.85 -19.68 3.33
CA ASN A 29 -19.78 -20.56 2.83
C ASN A 29 -18.74 -19.84 1.93
N THR A 30 -19.04 -18.65 1.45
CA THR A 30 -18.20 -17.90 0.52
C THR A 30 -17.83 -16.50 1.05
N THR A 31 -18.71 -15.87 1.80
CA THR A 31 -18.59 -14.46 2.22
C THR A 31 -18.10 -14.35 3.65
N PHE A 32 -17.18 -13.43 3.87
CA PHE A 32 -16.65 -13.12 5.20
C PHE A 32 -16.61 -11.62 5.49
N ILE A 33 -16.67 -11.26 6.77
CA ILE A 33 -16.45 -9.90 7.24
C ILE A 33 -14.97 -9.78 7.66
N PRO A 34 -14.19 -8.88 7.02
CA PRO A 34 -12.85 -8.56 7.49
C PRO A 34 -12.91 -8.00 8.91
N PRO A 35 -12.01 -8.41 9.83
CA PRO A 35 -11.93 -7.80 11.15
C PRO A 35 -11.59 -6.32 11.06
N GLU A 36 -12.06 -5.56 12.04
CA GLU A 36 -11.78 -4.13 12.18
C GLU A 36 -10.81 -3.88 13.33
N ASP A 37 -9.91 -2.92 13.15
CA ASP A 37 -9.09 -2.40 14.24
C ASP A 37 -9.90 -1.42 15.11
N SER A 38 -9.30 -0.90 16.19
CA SER A 38 -9.95 0.04 17.11
C SER A 38 -10.34 1.38 16.47
N ARG A 39 -9.90 1.66 15.25
CA ARG A 39 -10.18 2.87 14.46
C ARG A 39 -11.23 2.64 13.37
N GLY A 40 -11.77 1.43 13.26
CA GLY A 40 -12.72 1.05 12.22
C GLY A 40 -12.07 0.75 10.87
N ILE A 41 -10.79 0.42 10.83
CA ILE A 41 -10.10 0.00 9.61
C ILE A 41 -10.32 -1.49 9.40
N ARG A 42 -10.96 -1.87 8.30
CA ARG A 42 -11.16 -3.26 7.91
C ARG A 42 -9.94 -3.83 7.23
N VAL A 43 -9.51 -5.02 7.63
CA VAL A 43 -8.29 -5.64 7.11
C VAL A 43 -8.58 -7.06 6.62
N ALA A 44 -8.19 -7.34 5.38
CA ALA A 44 -8.11 -8.69 4.86
C ALA A 44 -6.65 -9.04 4.53
N SER A 45 -6.15 -10.13 5.08
CA SER A 45 -4.80 -10.65 4.84
C SER A 45 -4.84 -12.17 4.85
N MET A 46 -4.02 -12.81 4.03
CA MET A 46 -3.90 -14.27 4.02
C MET A 46 -3.47 -14.85 5.37
N GLU A 47 -2.72 -14.08 6.17
CA GLU A 47 -2.35 -14.48 7.53
C GLU A 47 -3.57 -14.86 8.38
N MET A 48 -4.67 -14.13 8.20
CA MET A 48 -5.89 -14.27 9.01
C MET A 48 -6.67 -15.57 8.73
N PHE A 49 -6.37 -16.24 7.61
CA PHE A 49 -7.01 -17.50 7.23
C PHE A 49 -6.16 -18.73 7.53
N LYS A 50 -4.88 -18.55 7.88
CA LYS A 50 -3.99 -19.67 8.20
C LYS A 50 -4.35 -20.28 9.57
N PRO A 51 -4.32 -21.62 9.69
CA PRO A 51 -4.46 -22.28 11.00
C PRO A 51 -3.37 -21.85 11.98
N GLN A 52 -2.12 -21.84 11.54
CA GLN A 52 -0.97 -21.30 12.26
C GLN A 52 -0.30 -20.23 11.40
N ARG A 53 0.19 -19.18 12.04
CA ARG A 53 0.80 -18.04 11.36
C ARG A 53 2.03 -18.44 10.55
N GLU A 54 2.82 -19.35 11.09
CA GLU A 54 4.09 -19.84 10.54
C GLU A 54 3.89 -20.81 9.38
N ASP A 55 2.65 -21.26 9.12
CA ASP A 55 2.38 -22.17 8.01
C ASP A 55 2.82 -21.56 6.68
N PRO A 56 3.66 -22.25 5.90
CA PRO A 56 4.10 -21.73 4.63
C PRO A 56 2.95 -21.64 3.63
N VAL A 57 2.91 -20.56 2.89
CA VAL A 57 1.98 -20.39 1.76
C VAL A 57 2.73 -20.78 0.49
N ALA A 58 2.27 -21.80 -0.21
CA ALA A 58 2.89 -22.31 -1.44
C ALA A 58 1.95 -22.14 -2.65
N TYR A 59 1.39 -20.95 -2.83
CA TYR A 59 0.55 -20.65 -3.98
C TYR A 59 1.40 -20.25 -5.18
N ARG A 60 1.04 -20.72 -6.38
CA ARG A 60 1.67 -20.35 -7.63
C ARG A 60 0.63 -19.75 -8.58
N GLY A 61 1.06 -18.75 -9.35
CA GLY A 61 0.32 -18.15 -10.47
C GLY A 61 -1.21 -18.20 -10.40
N PRO A 62 -1.88 -19.14 -11.03
CA PRO A 62 -3.35 -19.15 -11.10
C PRO A 62 -4.06 -19.30 -9.75
N ILE A 63 -3.45 -20.01 -8.79
CA ILE A 63 -4.02 -20.15 -7.45
C ILE A 63 -3.93 -18.81 -6.72
N LEU A 64 -2.82 -18.11 -6.87
CA LEU A 64 -2.60 -16.80 -6.28
C LEU A 64 -3.61 -15.76 -6.80
N HIS A 65 -3.85 -15.75 -8.12
CA HIS A 65 -4.87 -14.89 -8.73
C HIS A 65 -6.25 -15.15 -8.11
N LYS A 66 -6.64 -16.42 -8.01
CA LYS A 66 -7.93 -16.81 -7.41
C LYS A 66 -8.05 -16.41 -5.93
N VAL A 67 -6.97 -16.53 -5.16
CA VAL A 67 -6.94 -16.10 -3.76
C VAL A 67 -7.14 -14.58 -3.65
N LEU A 68 -6.48 -13.80 -4.49
CA LEU A 68 -6.66 -12.35 -4.52
C LEU A 68 -8.07 -11.94 -4.94
N GLU A 69 -8.63 -12.63 -5.95
CA GLU A 69 -10.01 -12.45 -6.36
C GLU A 69 -10.98 -12.71 -5.19
N GLN A 70 -10.80 -13.82 -4.47
CA GLN A 70 -11.61 -14.15 -3.31
C GLN A 70 -11.48 -13.12 -2.17
N LEU A 71 -10.25 -12.69 -1.84
CA LEU A 71 -10.03 -11.68 -0.81
C LEU A 71 -10.67 -10.32 -1.17
N LEU A 72 -10.81 -10.02 -2.47
CA LEU A 72 -11.48 -8.80 -2.93
C LEU A 72 -12.99 -8.96 -3.00
N ALA A 73 -13.48 -10.05 -3.60
CA ALA A 73 -14.89 -10.23 -3.95
C ALA A 73 -15.72 -10.82 -2.81
N ASP A 74 -15.15 -11.78 -2.05
CA ASP A 74 -15.85 -12.50 -0.98
C ASP A 74 -15.80 -11.74 0.35
N ALA A 75 -14.95 -10.72 0.48
CA ALA A 75 -14.92 -9.85 1.65
C ALA A 75 -16.07 -8.85 1.63
N TYR A 76 -16.90 -8.86 2.67
CA TYR A 76 -17.91 -7.84 2.88
C TYR A 76 -17.27 -6.56 3.42
N TRP A 77 -16.85 -5.72 2.50
CA TRP A 77 -16.16 -4.46 2.83
C TRP A 77 -17.11 -3.38 3.38
N GLY A 78 -18.42 -3.47 3.11
CA GLY A 78 -19.37 -2.41 3.42
C GLY A 78 -19.11 -1.14 2.62
N GLU A 79 -19.52 0.00 3.15
CA GLU A 79 -19.25 1.30 2.52
C GLU A 79 -17.84 1.77 2.86
N LEU A 80 -17.00 1.96 1.85
CA LEU A 80 -15.63 2.42 1.98
C LEU A 80 -15.41 3.67 1.13
N ASP A 81 -14.75 4.68 1.70
CA ASP A 81 -14.20 5.80 0.92
C ASP A 81 -12.92 5.39 0.19
N PHE A 82 -12.11 4.53 0.82
CA PHE A 82 -10.83 4.04 0.32
C PHE A 82 -10.64 2.57 0.59
N LEU A 83 -10.16 1.85 -0.41
CA LEU A 83 -9.58 0.52 -0.27
C LEU A 83 -8.10 0.59 -0.68
N LEU A 84 -7.21 0.36 0.27
CA LEU A 84 -5.77 0.31 0.06
C LEU A 84 -5.34 -1.13 -0.19
N LEU A 85 -4.49 -1.33 -1.21
CA LEU A 85 -3.92 -2.63 -1.54
C LEU A 85 -2.41 -2.56 -1.31
N ASP A 86 -1.92 -3.30 -0.32
CA ASP A 86 -0.49 -3.42 -0.02
C ASP A 86 0.12 -4.51 -0.89
N LEU A 87 0.91 -4.09 -1.89
CA LEU A 87 1.49 -4.97 -2.90
C LEU A 87 2.86 -5.48 -2.44
N PRO A 88 3.22 -6.73 -2.76
CA PRO A 88 4.59 -7.19 -2.59
C PRO A 88 5.55 -6.36 -3.45
N PRO A 89 6.85 -6.35 -3.10
CA PRO A 89 7.84 -5.62 -3.89
C PRO A 89 7.96 -6.19 -5.31
N GLY A 90 8.15 -5.28 -6.27
CA GLY A 90 8.39 -5.64 -7.67
C GLY A 90 7.15 -5.64 -8.55
N THR A 91 7.27 -6.26 -9.73
CA THR A 91 6.28 -6.27 -10.81
C THR A 91 5.78 -7.68 -11.13
N GLY A 92 5.63 -8.50 -10.10
CA GLY A 92 5.27 -9.90 -10.22
C GLY A 92 3.78 -10.17 -10.49
N ASP A 93 3.42 -11.45 -10.48
CA ASP A 93 2.07 -11.94 -10.78
C ASP A 93 0.96 -11.27 -9.97
N ILE A 94 1.24 -10.87 -8.72
CA ILE A 94 0.26 -10.20 -7.84
C ILE A 94 -0.12 -8.83 -8.39
N ALA A 95 0.87 -8.01 -8.77
CA ALA A 95 0.62 -6.68 -9.32
C ALA A 95 -0.15 -6.77 -10.66
N ILE A 96 0.18 -7.75 -11.50
CA ILE A 96 -0.53 -8.02 -12.76
C ILE A 96 -1.97 -8.44 -12.48
N SER A 97 -2.17 -9.39 -11.56
CA SER A 97 -3.50 -9.89 -11.19
C SER A 97 -4.40 -8.78 -10.65
N LEU A 98 -3.89 -7.96 -9.72
CA LEU A 98 -4.66 -6.85 -9.16
C LEU A 98 -4.98 -5.77 -10.19
N GLY A 99 -4.04 -5.43 -11.07
CA GLY A 99 -4.30 -4.50 -12.17
C GLY A 99 -5.35 -5.00 -13.16
N GLN A 100 -5.50 -6.32 -13.33
CA GLN A 100 -6.57 -6.92 -14.13
C GLN A 100 -7.90 -6.98 -13.38
N LEU A 101 -7.90 -7.30 -12.09
CA LEU A 101 -9.09 -7.40 -11.27
C LEU A 101 -9.71 -6.01 -10.98
N ILE A 102 -8.85 -4.99 -10.79
CA ILE A 102 -9.30 -3.62 -10.47
C ILE A 102 -8.60 -2.62 -11.42
N PRO A 103 -8.95 -2.59 -12.70
CA PRO A 103 -8.28 -1.73 -13.69
C PRO A 103 -8.48 -0.23 -13.43
N SER A 104 -9.48 0.15 -12.64
CA SER A 104 -9.73 1.53 -12.21
C SER A 104 -8.92 1.97 -10.99
N SER A 105 -8.10 1.07 -10.42
CA SER A 105 -7.24 1.42 -9.29
C SER A 105 -6.13 2.38 -9.72
N GLU A 106 -5.70 3.22 -8.76
CA GLU A 106 -4.56 4.11 -8.93
C GLU A 106 -3.34 3.52 -8.20
N LEU A 107 -2.16 3.63 -8.80
CA LEU A 107 -0.92 3.16 -8.21
C LEU A 107 -0.16 4.30 -7.52
N VAL A 108 0.19 4.12 -6.26
CA VAL A 108 1.16 4.93 -5.54
C VAL A 108 2.51 4.21 -5.56
N VAL A 109 3.53 4.89 -6.06
CA VAL A 109 4.89 4.35 -6.10
C VAL A 109 5.66 4.80 -4.87
N VAL A 110 6.13 3.85 -4.06
CA VAL A 110 6.97 4.14 -2.89
C VAL A 110 8.43 3.84 -3.25
N THR A 111 9.31 4.80 -3.03
CA THR A 111 10.74 4.70 -3.31
C THR A 111 11.58 5.21 -2.12
N THR A 112 12.88 5.17 -2.24
CA THR A 112 13.84 5.71 -1.27
C THR A 112 14.78 6.70 -1.96
N PRO A 113 15.60 7.49 -1.22
CA PRO A 113 16.48 8.49 -1.81
C PRO A 113 17.57 7.94 -2.74
N GLN A 114 17.85 6.63 -2.69
CA GLN A 114 18.87 6.02 -3.56
C GLN A 114 18.45 6.04 -5.03
N ILE A 115 19.34 6.43 -5.91
CA ILE A 115 19.08 6.44 -7.37
C ILE A 115 18.75 5.04 -7.91
N ALA A 116 19.36 3.98 -7.35
CA ALA A 116 19.04 2.61 -7.73
C ALA A 116 17.56 2.22 -7.44
N ALA A 117 16.94 2.80 -6.42
CA ALA A 117 15.52 2.57 -6.13
C ALA A 117 14.60 3.16 -7.22
N ALA A 118 15.01 4.25 -7.86
CA ALA A 118 14.27 4.85 -8.97
C ALA A 118 14.14 3.91 -10.18
N GLU A 119 15.13 3.03 -10.42
CA GLU A 119 15.04 2.03 -11.49
C GLU A 119 14.00 0.94 -11.20
N VAL A 120 13.89 0.54 -9.93
CA VAL A 120 12.86 -0.42 -9.51
C VAL A 120 11.48 0.21 -9.60
N ALA A 121 11.34 1.45 -9.15
CA ALA A 121 10.11 2.23 -9.21
C ALA A 121 9.66 2.46 -10.67
N GLU A 122 10.58 2.70 -11.60
CA GLU A 122 10.28 2.82 -13.03
C GLU A 122 9.64 1.54 -13.60
N ARG A 123 10.09 0.36 -13.16
CA ARG A 123 9.50 -0.92 -13.60
C ARG A 123 8.03 -1.03 -13.16
N ALA A 124 7.72 -0.63 -11.92
CA ALA A 124 6.35 -0.59 -11.44
C ALA A 124 5.48 0.38 -12.26
N GLY A 125 6.01 1.55 -12.59
CA GLY A 125 5.34 2.51 -13.46
C GLY A 125 5.12 1.98 -14.90
N ARG A 126 6.08 1.24 -15.47
CA ARG A 126 5.91 0.57 -16.77
C ARG A 126 4.78 -0.44 -16.75
N LEU A 127 4.70 -1.25 -15.68
CA LEU A 127 3.62 -2.20 -15.52
C LEU A 127 2.27 -1.49 -15.40
N ALA A 128 2.16 -0.46 -14.57
CA ALA A 128 0.93 0.34 -14.44
C ALA A 128 0.50 0.91 -15.80
N HIS A 129 1.42 1.45 -16.58
CA HIS A 129 1.14 1.97 -17.92
C HIS A 129 0.63 0.87 -18.87
N GLN A 130 1.24 -0.33 -18.86
CA GLN A 130 0.78 -1.48 -19.65
C GLN A 130 -0.62 -1.95 -19.25
N LEU A 131 -0.94 -1.90 -17.96
CA LEU A 131 -2.26 -2.25 -17.41
C LEU A 131 -3.28 -1.10 -17.50
N LYS A 132 -2.88 0.05 -18.05
CA LYS A 132 -3.70 1.28 -18.17
C LYS A 132 -4.16 1.83 -16.81
N GLN A 133 -3.43 1.52 -15.75
CA GLN A 133 -3.66 2.11 -14.43
C GLN A 133 -3.07 3.52 -14.37
N GLN A 134 -3.71 4.39 -13.59
CA GLN A 134 -3.21 5.74 -13.35
C GLN A 134 -2.16 5.73 -12.23
N LEU A 135 -1.14 6.60 -12.37
CA LEU A 135 -0.20 6.87 -11.29
C LEU A 135 -0.75 7.99 -10.41
N ALA A 136 -1.05 7.68 -9.15
CA ALA A 136 -1.46 8.68 -8.18
C ALA A 136 -0.31 9.60 -7.78
N GLY A 137 0.90 9.07 -7.73
CA GLY A 137 2.11 9.81 -7.44
C GLY A 137 3.21 8.96 -6.81
N VAL A 138 4.25 9.63 -6.36
CA VAL A 138 5.43 9.04 -5.74
C VAL A 138 5.53 9.46 -4.28
N ILE A 139 5.91 8.53 -3.40
CA ILE A 139 6.29 8.79 -2.01
C ILE A 139 7.75 8.41 -1.84
N GLU A 140 8.58 9.33 -1.34
CA GLU A 140 9.96 9.02 -0.94
C GLU A 140 9.99 8.69 0.54
N ASN A 141 10.25 7.43 0.88
CA ASN A 141 10.43 6.97 2.24
C ASN A 141 11.91 7.04 2.65
N MET A 142 12.19 7.15 3.95
CA MET A 142 13.56 7.25 4.48
C MET A 142 14.34 8.45 3.92
N SER A 143 13.66 9.59 3.71
CA SER A 143 14.20 10.72 2.98
C SER A 143 15.37 11.39 3.69
N ALA A 144 15.27 11.62 4.98
CA ALA A 144 16.30 12.23 5.79
C ALA A 144 16.15 11.77 7.25
N PHE A 145 17.23 11.82 8.01
CA PHE A 145 17.26 11.53 9.43
C PHE A 145 17.56 12.82 10.21
N PRO A 146 16.62 13.36 10.99
CA PRO A 146 16.92 14.48 11.85
C PRO A 146 17.81 14.01 13.01
N CYS A 147 18.98 14.65 13.16
CA CYS A 147 19.90 14.34 14.24
C CYS A 147 19.23 14.57 15.60
N PRO A 148 19.19 13.58 16.50
CA PRO A 148 18.51 13.72 17.80
C PRO A 148 19.19 14.71 18.73
N HIS A 149 20.42 15.14 18.46
CA HIS A 149 21.18 16.08 19.28
C HIS A 149 21.06 17.52 18.82
N CYS A 150 21.17 17.79 17.51
CA CYS A 150 21.19 19.16 16.97
C CYS A 150 20.05 19.47 16.00
N GLY A 151 19.25 18.46 15.62
CA GLY A 151 18.16 18.61 14.65
C GLY A 151 18.62 18.74 13.19
N GLU A 152 19.94 18.71 12.91
CA GLU A 152 20.44 18.77 11.54
C GLU A 152 19.98 17.56 10.72
N SER A 153 19.57 17.82 9.49
CA SER A 153 19.06 16.78 8.60
C SER A 153 20.22 16.03 7.93
N ILE A 154 20.28 14.72 8.16
CA ILE A 154 21.32 13.84 7.63
C ILE A 154 20.72 12.95 6.53
N SER A 155 21.29 13.01 5.34
CA SER A 155 20.88 12.17 4.21
C SER A 155 21.56 10.79 4.26
N LEU A 156 21.09 9.90 5.12
CA LEU A 156 21.69 8.56 5.33
C LEU A 156 21.72 7.71 4.05
N PHE A 157 20.73 7.87 3.20
CA PHE A 157 20.54 7.09 1.97
C PHE A 157 20.73 7.94 0.71
N GLY A 158 21.40 9.09 0.81
CA GLY A 158 21.53 10.04 -0.29
C GLY A 158 20.32 10.95 -0.41
N SER A 159 20.13 11.55 -1.58
CA SER A 159 19.03 12.47 -1.87
C SER A 159 18.62 12.42 -3.34
N GLY A 160 17.40 12.86 -3.65
CA GLY A 160 16.91 13.04 -5.01
C GLY A 160 16.30 11.81 -5.67
N GLY A 161 16.25 10.63 -5.01
CA GLY A 161 15.66 9.42 -5.59
C GLY A 161 14.18 9.57 -5.91
N GLY A 162 13.42 10.28 -5.06
CA GLY A 162 12.02 10.58 -5.31
C GLY A 162 11.81 11.47 -6.53
N ASP A 163 12.60 12.54 -6.66
CA ASP A 163 12.53 13.46 -7.81
C ASP A 163 12.95 12.76 -9.10
N GLU A 164 14.01 11.95 -9.08
CA GLU A 164 14.42 11.15 -10.23
C GLU A 164 13.35 10.14 -10.62
N THR A 165 12.69 9.50 -9.64
CA THR A 165 11.57 8.59 -9.88
C THR A 165 10.43 9.32 -10.58
N VAL A 166 10.03 10.49 -10.11
CA VAL A 166 9.02 11.35 -10.75
C VAL A 166 9.40 11.62 -12.20
N ALA A 167 10.61 12.14 -12.43
CA ALA A 167 11.08 12.47 -13.78
C ALA A 167 11.09 11.29 -14.74
N ARG A 168 11.44 10.08 -14.27
CA ARG A 168 11.39 8.84 -15.06
C ARG A 168 9.96 8.45 -15.41
N LEU A 169 9.06 8.50 -14.43
CA LEU A 169 7.65 8.15 -14.62
C LEU A 169 6.94 9.15 -15.55
N GLU A 170 7.21 10.44 -15.45
CA GLU A 170 6.68 11.45 -16.36
C GLU A 170 7.15 11.24 -17.81
N ARG A 171 8.43 10.95 -18.02
CA ARG A 171 8.95 10.58 -19.34
C ARG A 171 8.29 9.33 -19.90
N LEU A 172 7.99 8.35 -19.04
CA LEU A 172 7.37 7.10 -19.44
C LEU A 172 5.91 7.27 -19.82
N THR A 173 5.14 8.03 -19.04
CA THR A 173 3.69 8.15 -19.18
C THR A 173 3.27 9.30 -20.09
N GLY A 174 4.14 10.28 -20.30
CA GLY A 174 3.83 11.54 -20.99
C GLY A 174 2.93 12.46 -20.18
N GLY A 175 2.64 12.14 -18.92
CA GLY A 175 1.78 12.90 -18.01
C GLY A 175 2.52 13.37 -16.76
N SER A 176 1.89 14.26 -15.99
CA SER A 176 2.43 14.73 -14.72
C SER A 176 2.23 13.68 -13.62
N VAL A 177 3.29 13.39 -12.88
CA VAL A 177 3.30 12.46 -11.74
C VAL A 177 3.78 13.23 -10.49
N PRO A 178 2.90 13.56 -9.54
CA PRO A 178 3.28 14.36 -8.40
C PRO A 178 4.17 13.58 -7.40
N LEU A 179 5.13 14.27 -6.79
CA LEU A 179 5.73 13.81 -5.55
C LEU A 179 4.74 14.11 -4.41
N LEU A 180 4.12 13.06 -3.87
CA LEU A 180 3.10 13.18 -2.82
C LEU A 180 3.69 13.60 -1.48
N GLY A 181 4.92 13.20 -1.18
CA GLY A 181 5.62 13.60 0.02
C GLY A 181 6.89 12.83 0.27
N ARG A 182 7.60 13.26 1.31
CA ARG A 182 8.81 12.61 1.81
C ARG A 182 8.60 12.25 3.27
N ILE A 183 8.79 10.98 3.59
CA ILE A 183 8.70 10.46 4.97
C ILE A 183 10.13 10.39 5.52
N PRO A 184 10.44 11.05 6.62
CA PRO A 184 11.77 10.98 7.21
C PRO A 184 12.10 9.57 7.69
N PHE A 185 13.39 9.24 7.76
CA PHE A 185 13.86 8.06 8.47
C PHE A 185 13.61 8.26 9.96
N ASP A 186 12.72 7.47 10.54
CA ASP A 186 12.26 7.67 11.91
C ASP A 186 12.23 6.34 12.69
N PRO A 187 13.10 6.19 13.69
CA PRO A 187 13.08 5.01 14.56
C PRO A 187 11.75 4.80 15.30
N ALA A 188 11.02 5.89 15.60
CA ALA A 188 9.72 5.79 16.25
C ALA A 188 8.66 5.20 15.31
N LEU A 189 8.70 5.54 14.01
CA LEU A 189 7.83 4.93 12.99
C LEU A 189 8.07 3.43 12.90
N ARG A 190 9.34 3.01 12.90
CA ARG A 190 9.70 1.59 12.90
C ARG A 190 9.16 0.88 14.14
N LEU A 191 9.42 1.45 15.33
CA LEU A 191 8.99 0.86 16.60
C LEU A 191 7.45 0.74 16.67
N ALA A 192 6.74 1.78 16.27
CA ALA A 192 5.28 1.78 16.20
C ALA A 192 4.73 0.65 15.31
N GLY A 193 5.37 0.42 14.15
CA GLY A 193 5.02 -0.70 13.26
C GLY A 193 5.32 -2.07 13.87
N ASP A 194 6.44 -2.22 14.58
CA ASP A 194 6.80 -3.48 15.24
C ASP A 194 5.83 -3.83 16.39
N GLU A 195 5.38 -2.81 17.13
CA GLU A 195 4.48 -2.95 18.28
C GLU A 195 3.00 -2.92 17.89
N GLY A 196 2.66 -2.54 16.66
CA GLY A 196 1.28 -2.37 16.21
C GLY A 196 0.57 -1.21 16.90
N THR A 197 1.32 -0.17 17.27
CA THR A 197 0.81 1.01 17.94
C THR A 197 0.82 2.24 17.02
N PRO A 198 -0.13 3.18 17.14
CA PRO A 198 -0.07 4.40 16.35
C PRO A 198 1.09 5.29 16.77
N LEU A 199 1.66 6.01 15.81
CA LEU A 199 2.63 7.08 16.09
C LEU A 199 2.02 8.21 16.92
N ALA A 200 2.84 8.82 17.75
CA ALA A 200 2.43 9.99 18.54
C ALA A 200 2.04 11.17 17.63
N VAL A 201 1.02 11.92 18.07
CA VAL A 201 0.64 13.19 17.44
C VAL A 201 1.81 14.17 17.57
N GLY A 202 2.15 14.87 16.46
CA GLY A 202 3.27 15.81 16.43
C GLY A 202 4.62 15.19 16.04
N ASN A 203 4.71 13.88 15.89
CA ASN A 203 5.87 13.24 15.30
C ASN A 203 6.03 13.67 13.84
N PRO A 204 7.25 13.99 13.34
CA PRO A 204 7.49 14.43 11.96
C PRO A 204 6.99 13.43 10.90
N SER A 205 7.13 12.12 11.14
CA SER A 205 6.62 11.10 10.23
C SER A 205 5.09 11.06 10.20
N THR A 206 4.43 11.28 11.35
CA THR A 206 2.96 11.42 11.41
C THR A 206 2.52 12.60 10.55
N GLN A 207 3.16 13.75 10.68
CA GLN A 207 2.84 14.94 9.89
C GLN A 207 3.00 14.68 8.39
N ALA A 208 4.12 14.08 7.98
CA ALA A 208 4.37 13.74 6.58
C ALA A 208 3.30 12.77 6.01
N LEU A 209 2.93 11.76 6.79
CA LEU A 209 1.89 10.80 6.38
C LEU A 209 0.51 11.45 6.26
N LEU A 210 0.15 12.37 7.17
CA LEU A 210 -1.10 13.13 7.10
C LEU A 210 -1.15 14.03 5.86
N GLU A 211 -0.07 14.70 5.52
CA GLU A 211 0.02 15.54 4.32
C GLU A 211 -0.11 14.71 3.03
N ILE A 212 0.51 13.53 3.00
CA ILE A 212 0.38 12.58 1.88
C ILE A 212 -1.08 12.11 1.76
N ALA A 213 -1.70 11.73 2.88
CA ALA A 213 -3.10 11.30 2.88
C ALA A 213 -4.04 12.42 2.40
N ASP A 214 -3.84 13.67 2.85
CA ASP A 214 -4.62 14.82 2.40
C ASP A 214 -4.49 15.06 0.88
N ARG A 215 -3.28 14.93 0.34
CA ARG A 215 -3.05 15.04 -1.12
C ARG A 215 -3.76 13.93 -1.89
N LEU A 216 -3.74 12.69 -1.38
CA LEU A 216 -4.45 11.56 -2.00
C LEU A 216 -5.98 11.76 -1.93
N MET A 217 -6.51 12.20 -0.79
CA MET A 217 -7.94 12.48 -0.62
C MET A 217 -8.45 13.56 -1.57
N LYS A 218 -7.68 14.63 -1.76
CA LYS A 218 -8.04 15.73 -2.67
C LYS A 218 -8.11 15.29 -4.14
N ARG A 219 -7.34 14.27 -4.54
CA ARG A 219 -7.40 13.71 -5.90
C ARG A 219 -8.70 12.97 -6.17
N ASN A 220 -9.23 12.26 -5.18
CA ASN A 220 -10.36 11.34 -5.33
C ASN A 220 -11.75 12.00 -5.27
N LEU A 221 -11.84 13.29 -5.01
CA LEU A 221 -13.12 14.02 -5.04
C LEU A 221 -13.85 13.92 -6.40
N SER A 222 -13.16 13.57 -7.49
CA SER A 222 -13.76 13.39 -8.81
C SER A 222 -14.33 11.99 -9.06
N LEU A 223 -14.06 11.01 -8.19
CA LEU A 223 -14.52 9.61 -8.32
C LEU A 223 -15.65 9.25 -7.34
N ALA A 224 -16.00 10.16 -6.43
CA ALA A 224 -17.11 9.98 -5.51
C ALA A 224 -18.41 9.70 -6.29
N GLY A 225 -18.99 8.52 -6.08
CA GLY A 225 -20.24 8.10 -6.73
C GLY A 225 -20.08 7.18 -7.96
N ARG A 226 -18.89 6.83 -8.39
CA ARG A 226 -18.68 5.80 -9.41
C ARG A 226 -18.75 4.41 -8.75
N ARG A 227 -19.79 3.65 -9.07
CA ARG A 227 -19.86 2.22 -8.71
C ARG A 227 -18.68 1.51 -9.39
N LEU A 228 -17.91 0.76 -8.61
CA LEU A 228 -16.92 -0.18 -9.16
C LEU A 228 -17.67 -1.14 -10.08
N PRO A 229 -17.29 -1.31 -11.34
CA PRO A 229 -17.86 -2.34 -12.19
C PRO A 229 -17.24 -3.68 -11.79
N LEU A 230 -17.71 -4.23 -10.67
CA LEU A 230 -17.50 -5.65 -10.38
C LEU A 230 -18.50 -6.38 -11.27
N SER A 231 -18.09 -6.75 -12.48
CA SER A 231 -18.85 -7.68 -13.29
C SER A 231 -18.68 -9.07 -12.70
N ALA A 232 -19.67 -9.50 -11.93
CA ALA A 232 -19.89 -10.92 -11.69
C ALA A 232 -20.24 -11.54 -13.06
N ASN A 233 -19.35 -12.32 -13.61
CA ASN A 233 -19.62 -13.31 -14.64
C ASN A 233 -19.77 -14.68 -13.99
#